data_65cf6242378cf317e9b36e45f02ab194
#
_entry.id   65cf6242378cf317e9b36e45f02ab194
#
_cell.length_a   1.000
_cell.length_b   1.000
_cell.length_c   1.000
_cell.angle_alpha   90.00
_cell.angle_beta   90.00
_cell.angle_gamma   90.00
#
_symmetry.space_group_name_H-M   'P 1'
#
loop_
_entity.id
_entity.type
_entity.pdbx_description
1 polymer ?
#
loop_
_entity_poly.entity_id
_entity_poly.type
_entity_poly.pdbx_seq_one_letter_code
_entity_poly.pdbx_strand_id
1 'polypeptide(L)'
;VLGFGMISSVRRWAEFIKFEHTVFALPFGLAAMLVAAGGMPTGRVWLGVLVCLVGARTAAMAFNRLVDWQIDMQNPRTAARSTLVTKAMAWLTVLAGVGALVGGAWWLNPLCLILSPLALGIVFFYSLTKRFTWASHGFLGLALGTAPVGAWLAVRGGFDSWVPMVLGAAVGLWVAGFDLIYALQDREFDQRQGLKSFPARFGEGRALRMATGLHVGAAILLGVFGLMAGFGWRYAVVWVAVGGVLVAEAIGAKNEGRRQQAFFHANATVSLLVLGGVVWEIFER
;
A
#
# COMPACT_ATOMS: atom_id res chain seq x y z
N VAL A 1 -1.24 -26.43 -26.46
CA VAL A 1 0.16 -26.03 -26.14
C VAL A 1 0.25 -24.52 -25.90
N LEU A 2 -0.46 -23.66 -26.66
CA LEU A 2 -0.43 -22.19 -26.50
C LEU A 2 -1.05 -21.70 -25.15
N GLY A 3 -2.06 -22.37 -24.63
CA GLY A 3 -2.73 -21.98 -23.38
C GLY A 3 -1.88 -22.15 -22.12
N PHE A 4 -1.08 -23.23 -22.03
CA PHE A 4 -0.23 -23.50 -20.86
C PHE A 4 0.93 -22.51 -20.72
N GLY A 5 1.54 -22.11 -21.85
CA GLY A 5 2.63 -21.11 -21.85
C GLY A 5 2.16 -19.71 -21.46
N MET A 6 0.96 -19.31 -21.86
CA MET A 6 0.39 -18.00 -21.54
C MET A 6 -0.02 -17.91 -20.06
N ILE A 7 -0.63 -18.93 -19.50
CA ILE A 7 -0.99 -18.98 -18.06
C ILE A 7 0.28 -18.90 -17.18
N SER A 8 1.35 -19.61 -17.56
CA SER A 8 2.62 -19.55 -16.83
C SER A 8 3.28 -18.16 -16.90
N SER A 9 3.14 -17.44 -18.01
CA SER A 9 3.68 -16.10 -18.20
C SER A 9 2.91 -15.05 -17.41
N VAL A 10 1.58 -15.12 -17.39
CA VAL A 10 0.71 -14.24 -16.58
C VAL A 10 0.98 -14.46 -15.09
N ARG A 11 1.11 -15.71 -14.64
CA ARG A 11 1.43 -16.02 -13.24
C ARG A 11 2.79 -15.44 -12.83
N ARG A 12 3.84 -15.60 -13.63
CA ARG A 12 5.16 -15.01 -13.37
C ARG A 12 5.13 -13.50 -13.31
N TRP A 13 4.37 -12.86 -14.22
CA TRP A 13 4.18 -11.41 -14.19
C TRP A 13 3.44 -10.94 -12.93
N ALA A 14 2.36 -11.61 -12.54
CA ALA A 14 1.62 -11.30 -11.31
C ALA A 14 2.50 -11.47 -10.06
N GLU A 15 3.35 -12.50 -10.03
CA GLU A 15 4.34 -12.71 -8.98
C GLU A 15 5.41 -11.62 -8.97
N PHE A 16 5.87 -11.19 -10.14
CA PHE A 16 6.85 -10.10 -10.29
C PHE A 16 6.36 -8.79 -9.67
N ILE A 17 5.12 -8.39 -9.92
CA ILE A 17 4.52 -7.17 -9.33
C ILE A 17 3.92 -7.41 -7.94
N LYS A 18 3.99 -8.64 -7.41
CA LYS A 18 3.33 -8.98 -6.12
C LYS A 18 1.85 -8.59 -6.13
N PHE A 19 1.12 -9.04 -7.15
CA PHE A 19 -0.28 -8.64 -7.35
C PHE A 19 -1.16 -8.92 -6.13
N GLU A 20 -0.90 -9.99 -5.38
CA GLU A 20 -1.57 -10.34 -4.13
C GLU A 20 -1.53 -9.23 -3.07
N HIS A 21 -0.47 -8.40 -3.04
CA HIS A 21 -0.35 -7.29 -2.12
C HIS A 21 -1.21 -6.06 -2.50
N THR A 22 -1.92 -6.11 -3.64
CA THR A 22 -2.89 -5.06 -4.01
C THR A 22 -3.98 -4.92 -2.96
N VAL A 23 -4.29 -6.01 -2.24
CA VAL A 23 -5.25 -6.04 -1.13
C VAL A 23 -4.87 -5.10 0.03
N PHE A 24 -3.64 -4.60 0.11
CA PHE A 24 -3.25 -3.73 1.23
C PHE A 24 -3.76 -2.30 1.06
N ALA A 25 -3.57 -1.67 -0.09
CA ALA A 25 -3.93 -0.27 -0.30
C ALA A 25 -5.30 -0.08 -0.98
N LEU A 26 -5.69 -1.01 -1.87
CA LEU A 26 -6.93 -0.92 -2.63
C LEU A 26 -8.18 -0.75 -1.73
N PRO A 27 -8.36 -1.53 -0.64
CA PRO A 27 -9.53 -1.39 0.22
C PRO A 27 -9.67 0.00 0.84
N PHE A 28 -8.57 0.65 1.22
CA PHE A 28 -8.61 2.00 1.79
C PHE A 28 -8.98 3.07 0.75
N GLY A 29 -8.50 2.92 -0.50
CA GLY A 29 -8.95 3.78 -1.59
C GLY A 29 -10.44 3.61 -1.87
N LEU A 30 -10.94 2.36 -1.88
CA LEU A 30 -12.38 2.09 -2.04
C LEU A 30 -13.20 2.61 -0.87
N ALA A 31 -12.71 2.46 0.37
CA ALA A 31 -13.35 3.03 1.55
C ALA A 31 -13.49 4.55 1.44
N ALA A 32 -12.41 5.27 1.08
CA ALA A 32 -12.46 6.72 0.88
C ALA A 32 -13.43 7.12 -0.24
N MET A 33 -13.47 6.36 -1.34
CA MET A 33 -14.38 6.57 -2.45
C MET A 33 -15.85 6.46 -2.01
N LEU A 34 -16.20 5.41 -1.25
CA LEU A 34 -17.55 5.19 -0.75
C LEU A 34 -17.98 6.29 0.23
N VAL A 35 -17.08 6.70 1.14
CA VAL A 35 -17.35 7.79 2.09
C VAL A 35 -17.55 9.11 1.35
N ALA A 36 -16.69 9.41 0.37
CA ALA A 36 -16.80 10.61 -0.45
C ALA A 36 -18.11 10.67 -1.23
N ALA A 37 -18.60 9.53 -1.72
CA ALA A 37 -19.87 9.43 -2.45
C ALA A 37 -21.10 9.43 -1.52
N GLY A 38 -20.91 9.12 -0.23
CA GLY A 38 -22.02 8.88 0.70
C GLY A 38 -22.85 7.64 0.33
N GLY A 39 -22.27 6.70 -0.41
CA GLY A 39 -22.90 5.50 -0.95
C GLY A 39 -22.17 4.96 -2.15
N MET A 40 -22.91 4.36 -3.11
CA MET A 40 -22.33 3.80 -4.34
C MET A 40 -22.06 4.93 -5.35
N PRO A 41 -20.80 5.15 -5.77
CA PRO A 41 -20.52 6.12 -6.82
C PRO A 41 -20.96 5.61 -8.20
N THR A 42 -20.93 6.49 -9.21
CA THR A 42 -21.24 6.09 -10.59
C THR A 42 -20.23 5.05 -11.10
N GLY A 43 -20.65 4.21 -12.05
CA GLY A 43 -19.78 3.20 -12.67
C GLY A 43 -18.50 3.80 -13.27
N ARG A 44 -18.56 5.03 -13.80
CA ARG A 44 -17.41 5.77 -14.29
C ARG A 44 -16.38 6.02 -13.18
N VAL A 45 -16.80 6.50 -12.02
CA VAL A 45 -15.91 6.76 -10.88
C VAL A 45 -15.34 5.45 -10.34
N TRP A 46 -16.18 4.43 -10.19
CA TRP A 46 -15.74 3.09 -9.78
C TRP A 46 -14.59 2.58 -10.64
N LEU A 47 -14.83 2.49 -11.93
CA LEU A 47 -13.83 1.95 -12.86
C LEU A 47 -12.59 2.83 -12.95
N GLY A 48 -12.76 4.16 -12.97
CA GLY A 48 -11.65 5.10 -13.01
C GLY A 48 -10.76 4.99 -11.79
N VAL A 49 -11.32 4.91 -10.57
CA VAL A 49 -10.56 4.74 -9.33
C VAL A 49 -9.82 3.39 -9.31
N LEU A 50 -10.49 2.30 -9.71
CA LEU A 50 -9.84 0.99 -9.81
C LEU A 50 -8.66 1.01 -10.78
N VAL A 51 -8.83 1.59 -11.97
CA VAL A 51 -7.77 1.71 -12.98
C VAL A 51 -6.60 2.53 -12.45
N CYS A 52 -6.87 3.66 -11.77
CA CYS A 52 -5.82 4.49 -11.16
C CYS A 52 -5.06 3.73 -10.06
N LEU A 53 -5.75 3.09 -9.12
CA LEU A 53 -5.12 2.41 -7.99
C LEU A 53 -4.28 1.21 -8.45
N VAL A 54 -4.83 0.39 -9.34
CA VAL A 54 -4.10 -0.76 -9.91
C VAL A 54 -2.94 -0.30 -10.78
N GLY A 55 -3.14 0.74 -11.60
CA GLY A 55 -2.12 1.33 -12.46
C GLY A 55 -0.94 1.89 -11.65
N ALA A 56 -1.23 2.74 -10.65
CA ALA A 56 -0.22 3.33 -9.77
C ALA A 56 0.61 2.25 -9.07
N ARG A 57 -0.08 1.25 -8.50
CA ARG A 57 0.59 0.16 -7.81
C ARG A 57 1.45 -0.69 -8.75
N THR A 58 0.94 -1.03 -9.93
CA THR A 58 1.66 -1.80 -10.93
C THR A 58 2.93 -1.07 -11.37
N ALA A 59 2.82 0.23 -11.68
CA ALA A 59 3.95 1.08 -12.02
C ALA A 59 4.97 1.15 -10.88
N ALA A 60 4.53 1.40 -9.64
CA ALA A 60 5.38 1.48 -8.47
C ALA A 60 6.17 0.19 -8.23
N MET A 61 5.51 -0.97 -8.28
CA MET A 61 6.16 -2.27 -8.05
C MET A 61 7.15 -2.63 -9.14
N ALA A 62 6.78 -2.43 -10.41
CA ALA A 62 7.67 -2.70 -11.54
C ALA A 62 8.89 -1.77 -11.51
N PHE A 63 8.69 -0.48 -11.20
CA PHE A 63 9.79 0.48 -11.06
C PHE A 63 10.71 0.13 -9.89
N ASN A 64 10.16 -0.22 -8.72
CA ASN A 64 10.94 -0.66 -7.57
C ASN A 64 11.84 -1.85 -7.93
N ARG A 65 11.30 -2.86 -8.65
CA ARG A 65 12.09 -4.00 -9.13
C ARG A 65 13.19 -3.63 -10.13
N LEU A 66 12.91 -2.68 -11.02
CA LEU A 66 13.93 -2.20 -11.99
C LEU A 66 15.07 -1.48 -11.30
N VAL A 67 14.74 -0.60 -10.37
CA VAL A 67 15.72 0.17 -9.60
C VAL A 67 16.57 -0.75 -8.73
N ASP A 68 15.95 -1.73 -8.07
CA ASP A 68 16.64 -2.65 -7.15
C ASP A 68 17.15 -3.93 -7.84
N TRP A 69 17.11 -4.01 -9.18
CA TRP A 69 17.43 -5.22 -9.94
C TRP A 69 18.74 -5.89 -9.55
N GLN A 70 19.82 -5.12 -9.46
CA GLN A 70 21.13 -5.65 -9.08
C GLN A 70 21.23 -6.00 -7.59
N ILE A 71 20.58 -5.24 -6.76
CA ILE A 71 20.50 -5.48 -5.32
C ILE A 71 19.70 -6.78 -5.05
N ASP A 72 18.56 -6.94 -5.72
CA ASP A 72 17.72 -8.14 -5.62
C ASP A 72 18.46 -9.40 -6.06
N MET A 73 19.28 -9.33 -7.11
CA MET A 73 20.10 -10.47 -7.58
C MET A 73 21.15 -10.93 -6.56
N GLN A 74 21.64 -10.05 -5.71
CA GLN A 74 22.64 -10.35 -4.67
C GLN A 74 22.02 -10.83 -3.36
N ASN A 75 20.73 -10.63 -3.16
CA ASN A 75 20.00 -11.07 -1.96
C ASN A 75 19.40 -12.46 -2.19
N PRO A 76 19.84 -13.52 -1.46
CA PRO A 76 19.34 -14.89 -1.63
C PRO A 76 17.80 -14.99 -1.54
N ARG A 77 17.16 -14.11 -0.73
CA ARG A 77 15.70 -14.10 -0.55
C ARG A 77 14.97 -13.56 -1.79
N THR A 78 15.59 -12.67 -2.56
CA THR A 78 14.93 -11.95 -3.66
C THR A 78 15.52 -12.26 -5.03
N ALA A 79 16.62 -12.98 -5.13
CA ALA A 79 17.34 -13.26 -6.38
C ALA A 79 16.45 -13.87 -7.49
N ALA A 80 15.52 -14.74 -7.11
CA ALA A 80 14.58 -15.36 -8.04
C ALA A 80 13.66 -14.34 -8.76
N ARG A 81 13.47 -13.12 -8.21
CA ARG A 81 12.60 -12.11 -8.81
C ARG A 81 13.07 -11.62 -10.17
N SER A 82 14.40 -11.52 -10.36
CA SER A 82 15.01 -11.09 -11.62
C SER A 82 14.83 -12.11 -12.76
N THR A 83 14.45 -13.36 -12.45
CA THR A 83 14.20 -14.41 -13.44
C THR A 83 12.74 -14.49 -13.88
N LEU A 84 11.83 -13.79 -13.20
CA LEU A 84 10.39 -13.85 -13.47
C LEU A 84 10.02 -13.18 -14.81
N VAL A 85 10.66 -12.05 -15.12
CA VAL A 85 10.43 -11.28 -16.35
C VAL A 85 11.74 -10.69 -16.87
N THR A 86 11.76 -10.25 -18.12
CA THR A 86 12.90 -9.50 -18.69
C THR A 86 12.83 -8.02 -18.26
N LYS A 87 13.96 -7.30 -18.30
CA LYS A 87 13.99 -5.85 -18.04
C LYS A 87 13.07 -5.07 -19.00
N ALA A 88 13.00 -5.50 -20.26
CA ALA A 88 12.09 -4.89 -21.24
C ALA A 88 10.63 -5.04 -20.82
N MET A 89 10.22 -6.23 -20.39
CA MET A 89 8.86 -6.47 -19.87
C MET A 89 8.60 -5.64 -18.59
N ALA A 90 9.57 -5.50 -17.71
CA ALA A 90 9.44 -4.68 -16.52
C ALA A 90 9.23 -3.20 -16.88
N TRP A 91 9.96 -2.64 -17.86
CA TRP A 91 9.73 -1.27 -18.35
C TRP A 91 8.38 -1.12 -19.04
N LEU A 92 7.95 -2.08 -19.86
CA LEU A 92 6.61 -2.07 -20.44
C LEU A 92 5.52 -2.07 -19.35
N THR A 93 5.74 -2.82 -18.26
CA THR A 93 4.82 -2.84 -17.11
C THR A 93 4.76 -1.48 -16.42
N VAL A 94 5.90 -0.78 -16.24
CA VAL A 94 5.92 0.60 -15.71
C VAL A 94 5.12 1.52 -16.61
N LEU A 95 5.40 1.51 -17.92
CA LEU A 95 4.72 2.39 -18.88
C LEU A 95 3.21 2.11 -18.95
N ALA A 96 2.80 0.84 -18.93
CA ALA A 96 1.40 0.46 -18.90
C ALA A 96 0.71 0.94 -17.60
N GLY A 97 1.36 0.79 -16.45
CA GLY A 97 0.84 1.27 -15.17
C GLY A 97 0.73 2.79 -15.10
N VAL A 98 1.74 3.52 -15.61
CA VAL A 98 1.71 4.99 -15.75
C VAL A 98 0.57 5.40 -16.67
N GLY A 99 0.45 4.77 -17.83
CA GLY A 99 -0.63 5.04 -18.79
C GLY A 99 -2.02 4.79 -18.20
N ALA A 100 -2.17 3.72 -17.41
CA ALA A 100 -3.41 3.41 -16.71
C ALA A 100 -3.75 4.49 -15.66
N LEU A 101 -2.78 4.91 -14.84
CA LEU A 101 -3.01 5.97 -13.86
C LEU A 101 -3.37 7.29 -14.54
N VAL A 102 -2.58 7.76 -15.51
CA VAL A 102 -2.80 9.05 -16.16
C VAL A 102 -4.10 9.04 -16.98
N GLY A 103 -4.34 7.96 -17.74
CA GLY A 103 -5.57 7.79 -18.51
C GLY A 103 -6.82 7.70 -17.65
N GLY A 104 -6.75 6.95 -16.53
CA GLY A 104 -7.82 6.89 -15.54
C GLY A 104 -8.07 8.24 -14.87
N ALA A 105 -7.02 8.97 -14.50
CA ALA A 105 -7.11 10.30 -13.91
C ALA A 105 -7.71 11.32 -14.87
N TRP A 106 -7.31 11.29 -16.15
CA TRP A 106 -7.92 12.11 -17.21
C TRP A 106 -9.42 11.80 -17.39
N TRP A 107 -9.76 10.53 -17.35
CA TRP A 107 -11.16 10.11 -17.47
C TRP A 107 -12.01 10.54 -16.26
N LEU A 108 -11.44 10.62 -15.06
CA LEU A 108 -12.13 11.01 -13.83
C LEU A 108 -12.45 12.51 -13.79
N ASN A 109 -11.45 13.35 -13.60
CA ASN A 109 -11.60 14.81 -13.57
C ASN A 109 -10.25 15.54 -13.76
N PRO A 110 -10.27 16.86 -14.07
CA PRO A 110 -9.05 17.64 -14.30
C PRO A 110 -8.09 17.68 -13.10
N LEU A 111 -8.60 17.71 -11.87
CA LEU A 111 -7.76 17.75 -10.66
C LEU A 111 -6.97 16.45 -10.49
N CYS A 112 -7.61 15.30 -10.71
CA CYS A 112 -6.94 13.99 -10.70
C CYS A 112 -5.82 13.96 -11.76
N LEU A 113 -6.07 14.48 -12.97
CA LEU A 113 -5.06 14.53 -14.01
C LEU A 113 -3.87 15.42 -13.61
N ILE A 114 -4.13 16.63 -13.10
CA ILE A 114 -3.09 17.59 -12.68
C ILE A 114 -2.23 17.00 -11.55
N LEU A 115 -2.82 16.23 -10.62
CA LEU A 115 -2.11 15.64 -9.50
C LEU A 115 -1.46 14.28 -9.82
N SER A 116 -1.78 13.66 -10.97
CA SER A 116 -1.21 12.36 -11.32
C SER A 116 0.32 12.34 -11.44
N PRO A 117 1.02 13.39 -11.96
CA PRO A 117 2.47 13.44 -11.94
C PRO A 117 3.06 13.51 -10.52
N LEU A 118 2.40 14.23 -9.60
CA LEU A 118 2.82 14.27 -8.19
C LEU A 118 2.69 12.90 -7.54
N ALA A 119 1.56 12.21 -7.76
CA ALA A 119 1.35 10.85 -7.25
C ALA A 119 2.42 9.89 -7.81
N LEU A 120 2.72 9.93 -9.11
CA LEU A 120 3.81 9.15 -9.71
C LEU A 120 5.16 9.49 -9.11
N GLY A 121 5.45 10.77 -8.91
CA GLY A 121 6.68 11.23 -8.26
C GLY A 121 6.84 10.61 -6.87
N ILE A 122 5.81 10.63 -6.04
CA ILE A 122 5.82 10.06 -4.69
C ILE A 122 6.05 8.54 -4.74
N VAL A 123 5.28 7.81 -5.58
CA VAL A 123 5.38 6.34 -5.64
C VAL A 123 6.68 5.84 -6.30
N PHE A 124 7.35 6.64 -7.11
CA PHE A 124 8.67 6.29 -7.64
C PHE A 124 9.79 6.69 -6.69
N PHE A 125 9.66 7.84 -6.04
CA PHE A 125 10.69 8.37 -5.15
C PHE A 125 10.97 7.42 -3.97
N TYR A 126 9.95 6.79 -3.39
CA TYR A 126 10.17 5.87 -2.27
C TYR A 126 11.14 4.74 -2.62
N SER A 127 11.13 4.24 -3.88
CA SER A 127 12.01 3.17 -4.35
C SER A 127 13.50 3.54 -4.28
N LEU A 128 13.83 4.81 -4.27
CA LEU A 128 15.19 5.32 -4.20
C LEU A 128 15.67 5.55 -2.77
N THR A 129 14.76 5.67 -1.82
CA THR A 129 15.03 6.20 -0.48
C THR A 129 15.98 5.36 0.36
N LYS A 130 15.97 4.03 0.22
CA LYS A 130 16.93 3.13 0.90
C LYS A 130 18.40 3.41 0.62
N ARG A 131 18.71 4.18 -0.43
CA ARG A 131 20.09 4.54 -0.82
C ARG A 131 20.65 5.68 0.01
N PHE A 132 19.79 6.53 0.54
CA PHE A 132 20.24 7.74 1.24
C PHE A 132 19.60 7.97 2.62
N THR A 133 18.47 7.33 2.95
CA THR A 133 17.79 7.55 4.23
C THR A 133 17.24 6.27 4.86
N TRP A 134 17.34 6.18 6.19
CA TRP A 134 16.72 5.14 7.01
C TRP A 134 15.20 5.32 7.18
N ALA A 135 14.64 6.47 6.78
CA ALA A 135 13.22 6.78 6.85
C ALA A 135 12.42 6.22 5.64
N SER A 136 13.01 5.32 4.83
CA SER A 136 12.39 4.72 3.64
C SER A 136 10.99 4.15 3.88
N HIS A 137 10.76 3.57 5.07
CA HIS A 137 9.46 3.03 5.49
C HIS A 137 8.37 4.11 5.55
N GLY A 138 8.71 5.31 6.01
CA GLY A 138 7.80 6.47 6.02
C GLY A 138 7.45 6.94 4.61
N PHE A 139 8.40 6.91 3.68
CA PHE A 139 8.14 7.25 2.26
C PHE A 139 7.24 6.22 1.58
N LEU A 140 7.39 4.93 1.91
CA LEU A 140 6.44 3.91 1.46
C LEU A 140 5.04 4.15 2.03
N GLY A 141 4.97 4.48 3.33
CA GLY A 141 3.72 4.85 3.99
C GLY A 141 3.04 6.04 3.31
N LEU A 142 3.80 7.10 3.02
CA LEU A 142 3.31 8.27 2.30
C LEU A 142 2.76 7.87 0.91
N ALA A 143 3.48 7.03 0.17
CA ALA A 143 3.07 6.59 -1.16
C ALA A 143 1.71 5.86 -1.12
N LEU A 144 1.51 4.93 -0.19
CA LEU A 144 0.22 4.23 -0.07
C LEU A 144 -0.87 5.12 0.54
N GLY A 145 -0.51 6.03 1.44
CA GLY A 145 -1.42 7.01 2.03
C GLY A 145 -2.03 7.99 1.03
N THR A 146 -1.45 8.14 -0.19
CA THR A 146 -2.06 8.93 -1.26
C THR A 146 -3.32 8.28 -1.86
N ALA A 147 -3.49 6.97 -1.72
CA ALA A 147 -4.62 6.24 -2.33
C ALA A 147 -6.00 6.72 -1.84
N PRO A 148 -6.27 6.85 -0.51
CA PRO A 148 -7.53 7.42 -0.02
C PRO A 148 -7.77 8.85 -0.50
N VAL A 149 -6.72 9.66 -0.54
CA VAL A 149 -6.82 11.07 -1.01
C VAL A 149 -7.19 11.12 -2.48
N GLY A 150 -6.49 10.38 -3.33
CA GLY A 150 -6.78 10.31 -4.76
C GLY A 150 -8.20 9.80 -5.06
N ALA A 151 -8.64 8.77 -4.33
CA ALA A 151 -9.99 8.22 -4.48
C ALA A 151 -11.09 9.22 -4.05
N TRP A 152 -10.86 10.01 -3.00
CA TRP A 152 -11.74 11.10 -2.60
C TRP A 152 -11.85 12.18 -3.69
N LEU A 153 -10.70 12.63 -4.19
CA LEU A 153 -10.64 13.66 -5.25
C LEU A 153 -11.31 13.18 -6.54
N ALA A 154 -11.24 11.88 -6.83
CA ALA A 154 -11.93 11.28 -7.98
C ALA A 154 -13.46 11.44 -7.90
N VAL A 155 -14.03 11.40 -6.69
CA VAL A 155 -15.47 11.55 -6.44
C VAL A 155 -15.85 13.03 -6.36
N ARG A 156 -15.13 13.80 -5.53
CA ARG A 156 -15.53 15.16 -5.14
C ARG A 156 -15.02 16.24 -6.08
N GLY A 157 -13.94 15.96 -6.83
CA GLY A 157 -13.30 16.94 -7.71
C GLY A 157 -12.55 18.05 -6.97
N GLY A 158 -12.42 18.01 -5.66
CA GLY A 158 -11.80 19.03 -4.82
C GLY A 158 -11.42 18.58 -3.42
N PHE A 159 -10.64 19.41 -2.71
CA PHE A 159 -10.28 19.26 -1.31
C PHE A 159 -11.34 19.92 -0.40
N ASP A 160 -12.43 19.25 -0.16
CA ASP A 160 -13.58 19.76 0.59
C ASP A 160 -13.69 19.17 2.02
N SER A 161 -12.76 18.28 2.41
CA SER A 161 -12.77 17.62 3.71
C SER A 161 -11.38 17.15 4.14
N TRP A 162 -11.15 17.10 5.45
CA TRP A 162 -9.96 16.48 6.06
C TRP A 162 -10.06 14.96 6.22
N VAL A 163 -11.23 14.37 6.02
CA VAL A 163 -11.47 12.92 6.17
C VAL A 163 -10.46 12.08 5.36
N PRO A 164 -10.24 12.32 4.05
CA PRO A 164 -9.29 11.52 3.27
C PRO A 164 -7.83 11.72 3.73
N MET A 165 -7.49 12.89 4.26
CA MET A 165 -6.15 13.16 4.79
C MET A 165 -5.88 12.35 6.06
N VAL A 166 -6.86 12.29 6.97
CA VAL A 166 -6.77 11.49 8.19
C VAL A 166 -6.68 10.01 7.87
N LEU A 167 -7.51 9.52 6.93
CA LEU A 167 -7.42 8.12 6.47
C LEU A 167 -6.09 7.84 5.78
N GLY A 168 -5.61 8.76 4.92
CA GLY A 168 -4.31 8.65 4.27
C GLY A 168 -3.14 8.61 5.25
N ALA A 169 -3.19 9.44 6.29
CA ALA A 169 -2.20 9.43 7.37
C ALA A 169 -2.25 8.12 8.18
N ALA A 170 -3.45 7.61 8.48
CA ALA A 170 -3.64 6.32 9.14
C ALA A 170 -3.00 5.18 8.32
N VAL A 171 -3.28 5.14 7.02
CA VAL A 171 -2.68 4.18 6.08
C VAL A 171 -1.16 4.34 6.04
N GLY A 172 -0.67 5.58 5.99
CA GLY A 172 0.76 5.87 5.96
C GLY A 172 1.49 5.34 7.19
N LEU A 173 0.96 5.57 8.39
CA LEU A 173 1.54 5.05 9.64
C LEU A 173 1.47 3.52 9.70
N TRP A 174 0.33 2.93 9.35
CA TRP A 174 0.17 1.49 9.32
C TRP A 174 1.15 0.82 8.35
N VAL A 175 1.27 1.34 7.12
CA VAL A 175 2.21 0.83 6.12
C VAL A 175 3.66 0.94 6.60
N ALA A 176 4.05 2.09 7.15
CA ALA A 176 5.40 2.27 7.69
C ALA A 176 5.69 1.28 8.83
N GLY A 177 4.69 1.01 9.68
CA GLY A 177 4.81 0.04 10.78
C GLY A 177 5.04 -1.39 10.29
N PHE A 178 4.20 -1.88 9.39
CA PHE A 178 4.37 -3.24 8.89
C PHE A 178 5.62 -3.40 8.01
N ASP A 179 6.01 -2.38 7.25
CA ASP A 179 7.21 -2.44 6.42
C ASP A 179 8.49 -2.48 7.27
N LEU A 180 8.49 -1.86 8.44
CA LEU A 180 9.56 -2.01 9.44
C LEU A 180 9.70 -3.48 9.89
N ILE A 181 8.57 -4.15 10.16
CA ILE A 181 8.57 -5.57 10.54
C ILE A 181 9.07 -6.43 9.38
N TYR A 182 8.60 -6.15 8.18
CA TYR A 182 9.01 -6.89 6.97
C TYR A 182 10.51 -6.71 6.68
N ALA A 183 11.05 -5.51 6.85
CA ALA A 183 12.44 -5.19 6.60
C ALA A 183 13.42 -5.86 7.58
N LEU A 184 12.96 -6.40 8.71
CA LEU A 184 13.80 -7.19 9.61
C LEU A 184 14.41 -8.42 8.93
N GLN A 185 13.72 -8.99 7.93
CA GLN A 185 14.19 -10.15 7.17
C GLN A 185 15.43 -9.83 6.31
N ASP A 186 15.60 -8.58 5.92
CA ASP A 186 16.72 -8.13 5.08
C ASP A 186 17.80 -7.39 5.88
N ARG A 187 17.66 -7.30 7.21
CA ARG A 187 18.52 -6.48 8.08
C ARG A 187 20.02 -6.73 7.84
N GLU A 188 20.45 -8.00 7.87
CA GLU A 188 21.86 -8.37 7.71
C GLU A 188 22.36 -8.08 6.30
N PHE A 189 21.51 -8.35 5.28
CA PHE A 189 21.83 -8.05 3.90
C PHE A 189 21.97 -6.54 3.69
N ASP A 190 21.00 -5.75 4.18
CA ASP A 190 21.04 -4.28 4.10
C ASP A 190 22.32 -3.71 4.74
N GLN A 191 22.75 -4.26 5.90
CA GLN A 191 23.98 -3.85 6.56
C GLN A 191 25.23 -4.14 5.71
N ARG A 192 25.32 -5.35 5.13
CA ARG A 192 26.45 -5.75 4.26
C ARG A 192 26.53 -4.91 2.99
N GLN A 193 25.40 -4.54 2.41
CA GLN A 193 25.30 -3.75 1.17
C GLN A 193 25.34 -2.23 1.41
N GLY A 194 25.41 -1.77 2.67
CA GLY A 194 25.40 -0.36 3.00
C GLY A 194 24.06 0.34 2.73
N LEU A 195 22.97 -0.44 2.58
CA LEU A 195 21.62 0.11 2.40
C LEU A 195 21.10 0.69 3.71
N LYS A 196 20.41 1.83 3.59
CA LYS A 196 19.91 2.56 4.75
C LYS A 196 18.47 2.15 5.04
N SER A 197 18.28 1.13 5.89
CA SER A 197 16.98 0.82 6.46
C SER A 197 16.98 1.06 7.96
N PHE A 198 15.82 1.34 8.56
CA PHE A 198 15.73 1.57 10.00
C PHE A 198 16.21 0.35 10.82
N PRO A 199 15.81 -0.91 10.47
CA PRO A 199 16.34 -2.09 11.17
C PRO A 199 17.85 -2.26 11.05
N ALA A 200 18.43 -1.97 9.88
CA ALA A 200 19.87 -2.05 9.67
C ALA A 200 20.66 -1.07 10.56
N ARG A 201 20.12 0.16 10.74
CA ARG A 201 20.75 1.21 11.54
C ARG A 201 20.52 1.06 13.04
N PHE A 202 19.29 0.79 13.46
CA PHE A 202 18.87 0.92 14.86
C PHE A 202 18.67 -0.44 15.57
N GLY A 203 18.67 -1.52 14.81
CA GLY A 203 18.49 -2.88 15.32
C GLY A 203 17.03 -3.28 15.49
N GLU A 204 16.82 -4.59 15.68
CA GLU A 204 15.50 -5.23 15.74
C GLU A 204 14.60 -4.68 16.84
N GLY A 205 15.11 -4.60 18.08
CA GLY A 205 14.29 -4.17 19.22
C GLY A 205 13.75 -2.75 19.07
N ARG A 206 14.53 -1.82 18.47
CA ARG A 206 14.05 -0.46 18.20
C ARG A 206 13.07 -0.46 17.02
N ALA A 207 13.29 -1.27 15.99
CA ALA A 207 12.40 -1.38 14.85
C ALA A 207 11.02 -1.90 15.27
N LEU A 208 10.94 -2.93 16.11
CA LEU A 208 9.68 -3.47 16.63
C LEU A 208 8.94 -2.44 17.51
N ARG A 209 9.65 -1.70 18.38
CA ARG A 209 9.01 -0.62 19.17
C ARG A 209 8.46 0.49 18.29
N MET A 210 9.22 0.91 17.26
CA MET A 210 8.78 1.94 16.31
C MET A 210 7.55 1.45 15.53
N ALA A 211 7.57 0.21 15.03
CA ALA A 211 6.43 -0.39 14.32
C ALA A 211 5.18 -0.41 15.21
N THR A 212 5.31 -0.83 16.47
CA THR A 212 4.19 -0.80 17.43
C THR A 212 3.66 0.63 17.65
N GLY A 213 4.54 1.61 17.82
CA GLY A 213 4.13 3.02 17.97
C GLY A 213 3.38 3.55 16.75
N LEU A 214 3.86 3.20 15.54
CA LEU A 214 3.20 3.57 14.28
C LEU A 214 1.83 2.90 14.14
N HIS A 215 1.69 1.62 14.52
CA HIS A 215 0.41 0.92 14.51
C HIS A 215 -0.58 1.50 15.53
N VAL A 216 -0.13 1.90 16.72
CA VAL A 216 -0.97 2.61 17.70
C VAL A 216 -1.43 3.95 17.12
N GLY A 217 -0.54 4.73 16.51
CA GLY A 217 -0.91 5.96 15.83
C GLY A 217 -1.91 5.74 14.69
N ALA A 218 -1.72 4.68 13.89
CA ALA A 218 -2.66 4.30 12.84
C ALA A 218 -4.04 3.94 13.41
N ALA A 219 -4.10 3.15 14.48
CA ALA A 219 -5.35 2.80 15.16
C ALA A 219 -6.10 4.03 15.69
N ILE A 220 -5.38 4.99 16.29
CA ILE A 220 -5.96 6.26 16.74
C ILE A 220 -6.54 7.03 15.55
N LEU A 221 -5.78 7.19 14.46
CA LEU A 221 -6.25 7.91 13.28
C LEU A 221 -7.42 7.21 12.58
N LEU A 222 -7.49 5.87 12.58
CA LEU A 222 -8.67 5.14 12.11
C LEU A 222 -9.89 5.40 12.96
N GLY A 223 -9.74 5.53 14.29
CA GLY A 223 -10.82 5.96 15.17
C GLY A 223 -11.29 7.39 14.87
N VAL A 224 -10.33 8.33 14.71
CA VAL A 224 -10.63 9.72 14.32
C VAL A 224 -11.32 9.78 12.95
N PHE A 225 -10.88 8.99 11.98
CA PHE A 225 -11.54 8.85 10.68
C PHE A 225 -12.99 8.43 10.81
N GLY A 226 -13.29 7.41 11.63
CA GLY A 226 -14.67 6.98 11.88
C GLY A 226 -15.54 8.08 12.49
N LEU A 227 -15.02 8.81 13.48
CA LEU A 227 -15.71 9.94 14.08
C LEU A 227 -15.98 11.08 13.08
N MET A 228 -14.96 11.44 12.26
CA MET A 228 -15.09 12.49 11.24
C MET A 228 -16.04 12.10 10.10
N ALA A 229 -16.12 10.81 9.77
CA ALA A 229 -17.06 10.26 8.78
C ALA A 229 -18.50 10.14 9.34
N GLY A 230 -18.73 10.43 10.63
CA GLY A 230 -20.01 10.30 11.30
C GLY A 230 -20.47 8.85 11.45
N PHE A 231 -19.53 7.91 11.60
CA PHE A 231 -19.82 6.50 11.80
C PHE A 231 -20.23 6.19 13.22
N GLY A 232 -21.07 5.17 13.37
CA GLY A 232 -21.63 4.75 14.65
C GLY A 232 -20.93 3.51 15.24
N TRP A 233 -21.70 2.75 16.03
CA TRP A 233 -21.20 1.60 16.77
C TRP A 233 -20.69 0.46 15.88
N ARG A 234 -21.24 0.30 14.66
CA ARG A 234 -20.82 -0.75 13.72
C ARG A 234 -19.34 -0.60 13.35
N TYR A 235 -18.96 0.63 13.00
CA TYR A 235 -17.55 0.93 12.73
C TYR A 235 -16.69 0.81 13.99
N ALA A 236 -17.21 1.20 15.17
CA ALA A 236 -16.49 1.05 16.43
C ALA A 236 -16.13 -0.43 16.72
N VAL A 237 -17.05 -1.37 16.46
CA VAL A 237 -16.78 -2.82 16.57
C VAL A 237 -15.64 -3.24 15.63
N VAL A 238 -15.69 -2.80 14.36
CA VAL A 238 -14.65 -3.09 13.39
C VAL A 238 -13.32 -2.47 13.80
N TRP A 239 -13.32 -1.24 14.29
CA TRP A 239 -12.12 -0.56 14.78
C TRP A 239 -11.47 -1.30 15.96
N VAL A 240 -12.24 -1.81 16.89
CA VAL A 240 -11.75 -2.67 17.99
C VAL A 240 -11.14 -3.96 17.42
N ALA A 241 -11.79 -4.60 16.44
CA ALA A 241 -11.25 -5.78 15.79
C ALA A 241 -9.92 -5.51 15.08
N VAL A 242 -9.79 -4.37 14.36
CA VAL A 242 -8.53 -3.91 13.78
C VAL A 242 -7.45 -3.75 14.83
N GLY A 243 -7.77 -3.13 15.98
CA GLY A 243 -6.85 -3.01 17.11
C GLY A 243 -6.35 -4.39 17.60
N GLY A 244 -7.26 -5.36 17.71
CA GLY A 244 -6.92 -6.75 18.07
C GLY A 244 -5.95 -7.40 17.07
N VAL A 245 -6.17 -7.20 15.76
CA VAL A 245 -5.28 -7.71 14.71
C VAL A 245 -3.88 -7.07 14.80
N LEU A 246 -3.79 -5.77 15.02
CA LEU A 246 -2.51 -5.06 15.15
C LEU A 246 -1.73 -5.52 16.40
N VAL A 247 -2.43 -5.80 17.50
CA VAL A 247 -1.82 -6.38 18.71
C VAL A 247 -1.30 -7.78 18.42
N ALA A 248 -2.08 -8.63 17.75
CA ALA A 248 -1.67 -9.98 17.37
C ALA A 248 -0.45 -9.96 16.42
N GLU A 249 -0.40 -9.01 15.48
CA GLU A 249 0.76 -8.80 14.61
C GLU A 249 2.00 -8.40 15.41
N ALA A 250 1.88 -7.46 16.34
CA ALA A 250 3.00 -7.01 17.19
C ALA A 250 3.57 -8.15 18.05
N ILE A 251 2.70 -9.07 18.53
CA ILE A 251 3.12 -10.27 19.27
C ILE A 251 3.81 -11.26 18.31
N GLY A 252 3.20 -11.54 17.17
CA GLY A 252 3.71 -12.46 16.15
C GLY A 252 5.05 -12.03 15.55
N ALA A 253 5.26 -10.72 15.40
CA ALA A 253 6.49 -10.15 14.85
C ALA A 253 7.75 -10.42 15.70
N LYS A 254 7.60 -10.76 16.99
CA LYS A 254 8.69 -11.16 17.87
C LYS A 254 9.25 -12.56 17.55
N ASN A 255 8.48 -13.39 16.83
CA ASN A 255 8.89 -14.74 16.45
C ASN A 255 9.30 -14.74 14.96
N GLU A 256 10.60 -14.96 14.70
CA GLU A 256 11.17 -14.95 13.34
C GLU A 256 10.47 -15.89 12.37
N GLY A 257 10.18 -17.12 12.80
CA GLY A 257 9.55 -18.13 11.95
C GLY A 257 8.10 -17.82 11.54
N ARG A 258 7.43 -16.92 12.24
CA ARG A 258 6.02 -16.53 11.97
C ARG A 258 5.87 -15.18 11.30
N ARG A 259 6.93 -14.37 11.19
CA ARG A 259 6.89 -12.99 10.67
C ARG A 259 6.26 -12.88 9.28
N GLN A 260 6.64 -13.77 8.36
CA GLN A 260 6.18 -13.66 6.97
C GLN A 260 4.70 -14.03 6.82
N GLN A 261 4.23 -15.06 7.52
CA GLN A 261 2.82 -15.46 7.49
C GLN A 261 1.94 -14.45 8.23
N ALA A 262 2.37 -14.02 9.43
CA ALA A 262 1.68 -13.00 10.21
C ALA A 262 1.54 -11.68 9.42
N PHE A 263 2.60 -11.27 8.72
CA PHE A 263 2.62 -10.07 7.89
C PHE A 263 1.50 -10.05 6.85
N PHE A 264 1.40 -11.07 5.99
CA PHE A 264 0.43 -11.02 4.89
C PHE A 264 -1.02 -11.08 5.41
N HIS A 265 -1.31 -12.04 6.30
CA HIS A 265 -2.67 -12.24 6.81
C HIS A 265 -3.16 -11.07 7.67
N ALA A 266 -2.33 -10.55 8.57
CA ALA A 266 -2.72 -9.42 9.41
C ALA A 266 -3.03 -8.18 8.55
N ASN A 267 -2.17 -7.86 7.59
CA ASN A 267 -2.34 -6.66 6.78
C ASN A 267 -3.51 -6.75 5.80
N ALA A 268 -3.75 -7.91 5.18
CA ALA A 268 -4.95 -8.14 4.38
C ALA A 268 -6.22 -8.03 5.24
N THR A 269 -6.20 -8.59 6.45
CA THR A 269 -7.34 -8.53 7.38
C THR A 269 -7.65 -7.10 7.80
N VAL A 270 -6.65 -6.30 8.19
CA VAL A 270 -6.83 -4.87 8.56
C VAL A 270 -7.51 -4.09 7.45
N SER A 271 -6.99 -4.18 6.22
CA SER A 271 -7.52 -3.40 5.10
C SER A 271 -8.96 -3.82 4.73
N LEU A 272 -9.25 -5.12 4.74
CA LEU A 272 -10.58 -5.64 4.45
C LEU A 272 -11.59 -5.33 5.56
N LEU A 273 -11.17 -5.39 6.83
CA LEU A 273 -12.02 -5.00 7.96
C LEU A 273 -12.43 -3.52 7.86
N VAL A 274 -11.47 -2.61 7.58
CA VAL A 274 -11.80 -1.19 7.44
C VAL A 274 -12.77 -0.96 6.29
N LEU A 275 -12.56 -1.57 5.11
CA LEU A 275 -13.51 -1.47 4.01
C LEU A 275 -14.87 -2.06 4.39
N GLY A 276 -14.90 -3.24 5.01
CA GLY A 276 -16.13 -3.89 5.47
C GLY A 276 -16.90 -3.03 6.46
N GLY A 277 -16.20 -2.39 7.42
CA GLY A 277 -16.81 -1.46 8.38
C GLY A 277 -17.41 -0.22 7.71
N VAL A 278 -16.73 0.34 6.71
CA VAL A 278 -17.26 1.45 5.91
C VAL A 278 -18.49 1.04 5.12
N VAL A 279 -18.46 -0.12 4.47
CA VAL A 279 -19.61 -0.68 3.74
C VAL A 279 -20.78 -0.88 4.71
N TRP A 280 -20.53 -1.50 5.85
CA TRP A 280 -21.57 -1.75 6.86
C TRP A 280 -22.23 -0.46 7.37
N GLU A 281 -21.46 0.58 7.63
CA GLU A 281 -22.00 1.88 8.06
C GLU A 281 -22.76 2.62 6.97
N ILE A 282 -22.34 2.52 5.72
CA ILE A 282 -22.97 3.28 4.62
C ILE A 282 -24.27 2.63 4.14
N PHE A 283 -24.33 1.31 4.06
CA PHE A 283 -25.45 0.60 3.42
C PHE A 283 -26.49 0.03 4.39
N GLU A 284 -26.23 0.08 5.71
CA GLU A 284 -27.19 -0.33 6.73
C GLU A 284 -27.60 0.83 7.69
N ARG A 285 -27.45 2.08 7.22
CA ARG A 285 -27.99 3.26 7.92
C ARG A 285 -29.50 3.33 7.85
#